data_58035ac72677aeb3da71c1ff88853848
#
_entry.id   58035ac72677aeb3da71c1ff88853848
#
_cell.length_a   1.000
_cell.length_b   1.000
_cell.length_c   1.000
_cell.angle_alpha   90.00
_cell.angle_beta   90.00
_cell.angle_gamma   90.00
#
_symmetry.space_group_name_H-M   'P 1'
#
loop_
_entity.id
_entity.type
_entity.pdbx_description
1 polymer ?
#
loop_
_entity_poly.entity_id
_entity_poly.type
_entity_poly.pdbx_seq_one_letter_code
_entity_poly.pdbx_strand_id
1 'polypeptide(L)'
;RRVLQYAMDLGKKLGFETVVNVDDQVCYIEYGTGSKQIGVFAHLDIVPEGDGGTYPPFGGEGHNNRIYGRGTVDNKGPFIASLYALYAIKECGLPLGDYRIRVVGGTNEEKGMDDMKHYVAKCGAPDAGFTPDGLYPMSFTERGINYYFMSYPFTQPSTKAVKVISLKGGEILNMVPDRATAVLEAADEAGAQAVAQAVADYCARTGWEITPTVEGKRITLASK
;
A
#
# COMPACT_ATOMS: atom_id res chain seq x y z
N ARG A 1 -0.93 -9.44 11.02
CA ARG A 1 -0.51 -10.26 12.19
C ARG A 1 0.74 -11.10 11.90
N ARG A 2 0.81 -11.90 10.80
CA ARG A 2 2.00 -12.71 10.53
C ARG A 2 3.29 -11.89 10.35
N VAL A 3 3.22 -10.73 9.70
CA VAL A 3 4.39 -9.86 9.48
C VAL A 3 4.91 -9.27 10.79
N LEU A 4 4.02 -8.88 11.71
CA LEU A 4 4.41 -8.44 13.06
C LEU A 4 5.12 -9.55 13.82
N GLN A 5 4.57 -10.77 13.77
CA GLN A 5 5.19 -11.93 14.42
C GLN A 5 6.59 -12.19 13.88
N TYR A 6 6.76 -12.14 12.55
CA TYR A 6 8.08 -12.29 11.92
C TYR A 6 9.06 -11.22 12.36
N ALA A 7 8.64 -9.96 12.41
CA ALA A 7 9.48 -8.84 12.86
C ALA A 7 9.91 -9.01 14.32
N MET A 8 8.97 -9.41 15.19
CA MET A 8 9.26 -9.67 16.60
C MET A 8 10.19 -10.88 16.80
N ASP A 9 9.97 -11.96 16.06
CA ASP A 9 10.82 -13.16 16.14
C ASP A 9 12.24 -12.86 15.66
N LEU A 10 12.39 -12.02 14.64
CA LEU A 10 13.70 -11.54 14.20
C LEU A 10 14.36 -10.69 15.28
N GLY A 11 13.63 -9.76 15.91
CA GLY A 11 14.15 -8.98 17.04
C GLY A 11 14.67 -9.86 18.18
N LYS A 12 13.89 -10.87 18.56
CA LYS A 12 14.30 -11.85 19.59
C LYS A 12 15.52 -12.65 19.14
N LYS A 13 15.57 -13.10 17.89
CA LYS A 13 16.71 -13.83 17.33
C LYS A 13 17.99 -13.00 17.33
N LEU A 14 17.89 -11.68 17.16
CA LEU A 14 19.00 -10.74 17.28
C LEU A 14 19.35 -10.39 18.74
N GLY A 15 18.72 -11.04 19.70
CA GLY A 15 19.03 -10.90 21.12
C GLY A 15 18.54 -9.59 21.74
N PHE A 16 17.47 -8.99 21.21
CA PHE A 16 16.82 -7.87 21.89
C PHE A 16 15.88 -8.37 22.99
N GLU A 17 16.00 -7.78 24.18
CA GLU A 17 15.17 -8.12 25.33
C GLU A 17 13.78 -7.45 25.26
N THR A 18 13.75 -6.22 24.74
CA THR A 18 12.50 -5.46 24.59
C THR A 18 11.95 -5.61 23.17
N VAL A 19 11.00 -6.54 23.04
CA VAL A 19 10.26 -6.82 21.80
C VAL A 19 8.79 -6.89 22.16
N VAL A 20 8.00 -5.94 21.70
CA VAL A 20 6.62 -5.72 22.14
C VAL A 20 5.64 -5.75 20.97
N ASN A 21 4.52 -6.42 21.20
CA ASN A 21 3.32 -6.36 20.37
C ASN A 21 2.33 -5.37 20.99
N VAL A 22 1.90 -4.38 20.22
CA VAL A 22 0.89 -3.40 20.61
C VAL A 22 -0.42 -3.76 19.91
N ASP A 23 -1.21 -4.59 20.57
CA ASP A 23 -2.58 -5.00 20.19
C ASP A 23 -2.72 -5.51 18.75
N ASP A 24 -1.73 -6.25 18.26
CA ASP A 24 -1.68 -6.80 16.88
C ASP A 24 -1.77 -5.75 15.74
N GLN A 25 -1.46 -4.50 16.04
CA GLN A 25 -1.45 -3.40 15.07
C GLN A 25 -0.04 -2.89 14.81
N VAL A 26 0.78 -2.83 15.86
CA VAL A 26 2.15 -2.33 15.82
C VAL A 26 3.06 -3.27 16.58
N CYS A 27 4.28 -3.42 16.14
CA CYS A 27 5.34 -3.98 16.98
C CYS A 27 6.49 -2.98 17.14
N TYR A 28 7.26 -3.13 18.22
CA TYR A 28 8.52 -2.42 18.31
C TYR A 28 9.61 -3.26 18.96
N ILE A 29 10.84 -2.96 18.56
CA ILE A 29 12.08 -3.50 19.12
C ILE A 29 12.87 -2.32 19.68
N GLU A 30 13.30 -2.42 20.92
CA GLU A 30 13.96 -1.31 21.62
C GLU A 30 15.30 -1.75 22.21
N TYR A 31 16.26 -0.84 22.21
CA TYR A 31 17.55 -0.98 22.88
C TYR A 31 17.94 0.30 23.61
N GLY A 32 18.53 0.14 24.79
CA GLY A 32 18.89 1.22 25.70
C GLY A 32 17.89 1.38 26.86
N THR A 33 18.34 2.05 27.92
CA THR A 33 17.58 2.22 29.18
C THR A 33 17.36 3.68 29.54
N GLY A 34 17.75 4.61 28.66
CA GLY A 34 17.63 6.04 28.90
C GLY A 34 16.17 6.53 28.96
N SER A 35 15.98 7.68 29.57
CA SER A 35 14.66 8.29 29.75
C SER A 35 14.11 8.84 28.41
N LYS A 36 15.00 9.29 27.51
CA LYS A 36 14.66 9.89 26.21
C LYS A 36 14.53 8.83 25.14
N GLN A 37 13.48 8.91 24.35
CA GLN A 37 13.20 7.95 23.28
C GLN A 37 13.48 8.54 21.90
N ILE A 38 14.28 7.83 21.11
CA ILE A 38 14.41 8.06 19.66
C ILE A 38 13.59 6.99 18.93
N GLY A 39 12.62 7.41 18.13
CA GLY A 39 11.78 6.50 17.34
C GLY A 39 12.21 6.43 15.88
N VAL A 40 12.33 5.23 15.34
CA VAL A 40 12.44 4.99 13.90
C VAL A 40 11.17 4.28 13.48
N PHE A 41 10.36 4.94 12.65
CA PHE A 41 9.03 4.48 12.29
C PHE A 41 9.00 3.97 10.86
N ALA A 42 8.61 2.74 10.68
CA ALA A 42 8.43 2.11 9.38
C ALA A 42 7.11 1.34 9.35
N HIS A 43 6.62 0.99 8.17
CA HIS A 43 5.42 0.16 8.04
C HIS A 43 5.72 -1.20 7.40
N LEU A 44 4.86 -2.16 7.70
CA LEU A 44 4.97 -3.55 7.30
C LEU A 44 3.82 -4.00 6.41
N ASP A 45 2.77 -3.20 6.29
CA ASP A 45 1.74 -3.38 5.29
C ASP A 45 2.22 -2.96 3.90
N ILE A 46 1.40 -3.21 2.91
CA ILE A 46 1.71 -2.98 1.50
C ILE A 46 0.43 -2.63 0.73
N VAL A 47 0.56 -1.86 -0.34
CA VAL A 47 -0.48 -1.77 -1.37
C VAL A 47 -0.61 -3.10 -2.12
N PRO A 48 -1.72 -3.36 -2.83
CA PRO A 48 -1.83 -4.48 -3.75
C PRO A 48 -0.68 -4.52 -4.75
N GLU A 49 -0.34 -5.71 -5.19
CA GLU A 49 0.79 -5.95 -6.08
C GLU A 49 0.64 -5.32 -7.47
N GLY A 50 -0.60 -5.16 -7.97
CA GLY A 50 -0.87 -4.76 -9.34
C GLY A 50 -0.45 -5.85 -10.35
N ASP A 51 -0.52 -5.51 -11.62
CA ASP A 51 -0.14 -6.38 -12.73
C ASP A 51 1.15 -5.92 -13.42
N GLY A 52 1.77 -6.80 -14.21
CA GLY A 52 2.88 -6.45 -15.10
C GLY A 52 4.25 -6.33 -14.45
N GLY A 53 4.41 -6.82 -13.22
CA GLY A 53 5.72 -6.88 -12.57
C GLY A 53 6.69 -7.83 -13.30
N THR A 54 7.97 -7.47 -13.37
CA THR A 54 9.03 -8.29 -13.99
C THR A 54 9.30 -9.57 -13.21
N TYR A 55 9.10 -9.54 -11.90
CA TYR A 55 9.33 -10.66 -10.99
C TYR A 55 8.08 -10.92 -10.14
N PRO A 56 7.91 -12.15 -9.62
CA PRO A 56 6.79 -12.46 -8.72
C PRO A 56 6.74 -11.47 -7.54
N PRO A 57 5.59 -10.85 -7.28
CA PRO A 57 5.50 -9.74 -6.30
C PRO A 57 5.85 -10.18 -4.87
N PHE A 58 5.68 -11.45 -4.54
CA PHE A 58 5.97 -12.00 -3.21
C PHE A 58 7.14 -12.99 -3.21
N GLY A 59 7.94 -13.02 -4.30
CA GLY A 59 9.07 -13.93 -4.44
C GLY A 59 10.28 -13.54 -3.57
N GLY A 60 10.55 -12.26 -3.45
CA GLY A 60 11.75 -11.78 -2.74
C GLY A 60 13.04 -12.18 -3.46
N GLU A 61 13.00 -12.28 -4.78
CA GLU A 61 14.12 -12.77 -5.58
C GLU A 61 15.29 -11.79 -5.63
N GLY A 62 16.50 -12.31 -5.48
CA GLY A 62 17.74 -11.53 -5.54
C GLY A 62 18.40 -11.62 -6.93
N HIS A 63 18.49 -10.49 -7.63
CA HIS A 63 19.17 -10.38 -8.93
C HIS A 63 20.00 -9.09 -8.98
N ASN A 64 21.24 -9.18 -9.49
CA ASN A 64 22.09 -8.00 -9.71
C ASN A 64 22.23 -7.07 -8.50
N ASN A 65 22.43 -7.63 -7.30
CA ASN A 65 22.51 -6.94 -6.02
C ASN A 65 21.21 -6.16 -5.65
N ARG A 66 20.07 -6.59 -6.15
CA ARG A 66 18.76 -6.04 -5.81
C ARG A 66 17.84 -7.17 -5.36
N ILE A 67 16.92 -6.84 -4.46
CA ILE A 67 15.83 -7.73 -4.04
C ILE A 67 14.54 -7.19 -4.65
N TYR A 68 13.84 -8.05 -5.38
CA TYR A 68 12.60 -7.71 -6.06
C TYR A 68 11.40 -8.27 -5.30
N GLY A 69 10.41 -7.43 -5.08
CA GLY A 69 9.17 -7.82 -4.44
C GLY A 69 8.35 -6.64 -3.93
N ARG A 70 7.05 -6.79 -3.81
CA ARG A 70 6.17 -5.79 -3.22
C ARG A 70 6.54 -5.59 -1.75
N GLY A 71 6.79 -4.34 -1.34
CA GLY A 71 7.17 -3.99 0.03
C GLY A 71 8.67 -4.09 0.32
N THR A 72 9.55 -4.38 -0.67
CA THR A 72 11.00 -4.42 -0.44
C THR A 72 11.60 -3.03 -0.27
N VAL A 73 11.14 -2.04 -1.01
CA VAL A 73 11.54 -0.63 -0.86
C VAL A 73 10.62 0.07 0.13
N ASP A 74 9.34 -0.15 -0.01
CA ASP A 74 8.24 0.49 0.68
C ASP A 74 7.44 -0.57 1.44
N ASN A 75 7.68 -0.80 2.76
CA ASN A 75 8.73 -0.17 3.57
C ASN A 75 9.50 -1.22 4.38
N LYS A 76 9.37 -2.54 4.07
CA LYS A 76 9.99 -3.64 4.84
C LYS A 76 11.53 -3.62 4.77
N GLY A 77 12.10 -3.22 3.64
CA GLY A 77 13.55 -3.07 3.51
C GLY A 77 14.12 -2.05 4.49
N PRO A 78 13.61 -0.81 4.50
CA PRO A 78 13.97 0.20 5.50
C PRO A 78 13.74 -0.22 6.94
N PHE A 79 12.63 -0.94 7.25
CA PHE A 79 12.43 -1.53 8.58
C PHE A 79 13.58 -2.48 8.97
N ILE A 80 13.91 -3.41 8.08
CA ILE A 80 15.00 -4.38 8.33
C ILE A 80 16.33 -3.67 8.44
N ALA A 81 16.63 -2.69 7.59
CA ALA A 81 17.85 -1.90 7.67
C ALA A 81 17.97 -1.17 9.01
N SER A 82 16.88 -0.57 9.49
CA SER A 82 16.80 0.11 10.79
C SER A 82 17.02 -0.86 11.95
N LEU A 83 16.42 -2.06 11.87
CA LEU A 83 16.61 -3.09 12.90
C LEU A 83 18.06 -3.60 12.96
N TYR A 84 18.69 -3.79 11.80
CA TYR A 84 20.10 -4.18 11.76
C TYR A 84 21.04 -3.05 12.16
N ALA A 85 20.70 -1.78 11.90
CA ALA A 85 21.44 -0.64 12.44
C ALA A 85 21.36 -0.61 13.97
N LEU A 86 20.18 -0.83 14.54
CA LEU A 86 20.02 -0.95 15.99
C LEU A 86 20.80 -2.15 16.56
N TYR A 87 20.79 -3.28 15.84
CA TYR A 87 21.59 -4.46 16.20
C TYR A 87 23.08 -4.15 16.20
N ALA A 88 23.60 -3.44 15.19
CA ALA A 88 25.00 -3.04 15.13
C ALA A 88 25.38 -2.13 16.31
N ILE A 89 24.53 -1.17 16.69
CA ILE A 89 24.74 -0.33 17.87
C ILE A 89 24.88 -1.18 19.14
N LYS A 90 23.99 -2.17 19.30
CA LYS A 90 24.00 -3.11 20.42
C LYS A 90 25.28 -3.96 20.44
N GLU A 91 25.65 -4.58 19.32
CA GLU A 91 26.83 -5.46 19.24
C GLU A 91 28.15 -4.70 19.41
N CYS A 92 28.20 -3.46 18.94
CA CYS A 92 29.39 -2.60 19.15
C CYS A 92 29.47 -2.02 20.56
N GLY A 93 28.45 -2.23 21.40
CA GLY A 93 28.42 -1.69 22.76
C GLY A 93 28.46 -0.16 22.79
N LEU A 94 27.87 0.51 21.79
CA LEU A 94 27.89 1.96 21.73
C LEU A 94 27.06 2.57 22.87
N PRO A 95 27.63 3.53 23.63
CA PRO A 95 26.91 4.12 24.75
C PRO A 95 25.77 5.01 24.24
N LEU A 96 24.56 4.76 24.68
CA LEU A 96 23.39 5.57 24.33
C LEU A 96 23.15 6.71 25.34
N GLY A 97 23.86 6.75 26.46
CA GLY A 97 23.64 7.75 27.52
C GLY A 97 22.20 7.72 28.03
N ASP A 98 21.53 8.86 28.03
CA ASP A 98 20.13 8.99 28.48
C ASP A 98 19.13 8.67 27.36
N TYR A 99 19.53 7.94 26.33
CA TYR A 99 18.65 7.58 25.23
C TYR A 99 18.32 6.10 25.20
N ARG A 100 17.16 5.78 24.66
CA ARG A 100 16.80 4.47 24.14
C ARG A 100 16.32 4.64 22.69
N ILE A 101 16.62 3.69 21.84
CA ILE A 101 16.21 3.71 20.42
C ILE A 101 15.18 2.63 20.20
N ARG A 102 14.09 2.99 19.56
CA ARG A 102 12.97 2.10 19.26
C ARG A 102 12.73 2.06 17.75
N VAL A 103 12.81 0.86 17.16
CA VAL A 103 12.36 0.60 15.79
C VAL A 103 10.93 0.10 15.84
N VAL A 104 10.03 0.82 15.22
CA VAL A 104 8.58 0.61 15.23
C VAL A 104 8.13 0.15 13.85
N GLY A 105 7.34 -0.92 13.81
CA GLY A 105 6.72 -1.45 12.60
C GLY A 105 5.20 -1.40 12.68
N GLY A 106 4.59 -0.53 11.88
CA GLY A 106 3.14 -0.40 11.76
C GLY A 106 2.53 -1.32 10.71
N THR A 107 1.20 -1.41 10.66
CA THR A 107 0.47 -2.26 9.70
C THR A 107 -0.70 -1.57 9.01
N ASN A 108 -0.75 -0.24 9.02
CA ASN A 108 -1.87 0.51 8.45
C ASN A 108 -1.43 1.86 7.83
N GLU A 109 -0.18 2.01 7.42
CA GLU A 109 0.32 3.23 6.80
C GLU A 109 -0.44 3.51 5.51
N GLU A 110 -0.54 2.52 4.62
CA GLU A 110 -1.17 2.58 3.31
C GLU A 110 -2.71 2.82 3.35
N LYS A 111 -3.31 2.81 4.55
CA LYS A 111 -4.76 2.92 4.74
C LYS A 111 -5.17 3.98 5.77
N GLY A 112 -4.26 4.87 6.16
CA GLY A 112 -4.58 6.05 6.97
C GLY A 112 -3.95 6.13 8.34
N MET A 113 -2.97 5.28 8.68
CA MET A 113 -2.11 5.39 9.88
C MET A 113 -2.86 5.35 11.23
N ASP A 114 -4.00 4.65 11.32
CA ASP A 114 -4.74 4.54 12.58
C ASP A 114 -3.96 3.71 13.63
N ASP A 115 -3.11 2.80 13.18
CA ASP A 115 -2.19 2.04 14.00
C ASP A 115 -1.17 2.94 14.71
N MET A 116 -0.66 3.99 14.04
CA MET A 116 0.26 4.94 14.66
C MET A 116 -0.46 5.84 15.69
N LYS A 117 -1.70 6.24 15.43
CA LYS A 117 -2.53 6.94 16.43
C LYS A 117 -2.73 6.06 17.67
N HIS A 118 -3.01 4.78 17.45
CA HIS A 118 -3.15 3.79 18.53
C HIS A 118 -1.84 3.60 19.31
N TYR A 119 -0.72 3.47 18.58
CA TYR A 119 0.61 3.35 19.19
C TYR A 119 0.92 4.55 20.09
N VAL A 120 0.75 5.78 19.59
CA VAL A 120 1.03 7.01 20.36
C VAL A 120 0.14 7.10 21.58
N ALA A 121 -1.14 6.72 21.49
CA ALA A 121 -2.06 6.69 22.62
C ALA A 121 -1.64 5.69 23.72
N LYS A 122 -1.03 4.56 23.34
CA LYS A 122 -0.61 3.50 24.27
C LYS A 122 0.80 3.68 24.81
N CYS A 123 1.74 4.10 23.95
CA CYS A 123 3.18 4.08 24.22
C CYS A 123 3.79 5.48 24.37
N GLY A 124 3.01 6.53 24.08
CA GLY A 124 3.50 7.90 24.00
C GLY A 124 4.24 8.22 22.70
N ALA A 125 4.43 9.51 22.46
CA ALA A 125 5.26 10.00 21.37
C ALA A 125 6.75 9.96 21.77
N PRO A 126 7.68 9.75 20.81
CA PRO A 126 9.11 9.84 21.09
C PRO A 126 9.55 11.30 21.31
N ASP A 127 10.70 11.49 21.95
CA ASP A 127 11.32 12.81 22.08
C ASP A 127 11.88 13.32 20.74
N ALA A 128 12.37 12.39 19.91
CA ALA A 128 12.81 12.64 18.54
C ALA A 128 12.63 11.38 17.70
N GLY A 129 12.60 11.53 16.37
CA GLY A 129 12.47 10.37 15.50
C GLY A 129 12.49 10.74 14.04
N PHE A 130 12.49 9.72 13.21
CA PHE A 130 12.35 9.84 11.77
C PHE A 130 11.65 8.62 11.20
N THR A 131 11.15 8.75 9.97
CA THR A 131 10.66 7.64 9.17
C THR A 131 11.58 7.42 7.97
N PRO A 132 12.11 6.20 7.77
CA PRO A 132 12.92 5.87 6.60
C PRO A 132 12.05 5.53 5.38
N ASP A 133 10.94 6.22 5.22
CA ASP A 133 9.93 6.00 4.19
C ASP A 133 9.97 7.12 3.17
N GLY A 134 10.92 7.06 2.26
CA GLY A 134 11.12 8.09 1.27
C GLY A 134 12.40 7.91 0.47
N LEU A 135 12.69 8.88 -0.38
CA LEU A 135 13.92 8.91 -1.17
C LEU A 135 15.09 9.37 -0.32
N TYR A 136 16.22 8.65 -0.43
CA TYR A 136 17.45 9.02 0.25
C TYR A 136 18.21 10.11 -0.53
N PRO A 137 18.96 10.99 0.16
CA PRO A 137 19.33 10.91 1.58
C PRO A 137 18.26 11.41 2.54
N MET A 138 17.36 12.29 2.13
CA MET A 138 16.32 12.84 3.01
C MET A 138 15.27 13.61 2.20
N SER A 139 13.99 13.38 2.49
CA SER A 139 12.89 14.25 2.10
C SER A 139 12.53 15.15 3.28
N PHE A 140 12.55 16.46 3.07
CA PHE A 140 12.24 17.45 4.10
C PHE A 140 11.01 18.30 3.78
N THR A 141 10.37 18.02 2.65
CA THR A 141 9.07 18.61 2.27
C THR A 141 8.26 17.61 1.47
N GLU A 142 6.97 17.55 1.76
CA GLU A 142 6.01 16.76 0.99
C GLU A 142 4.81 17.62 0.61
N ARG A 143 4.12 17.23 -0.46
CA ARG A 143 2.88 17.89 -0.86
C ARG A 143 1.72 17.35 -0.02
N GLY A 144 0.85 18.26 0.40
CA GLY A 144 -0.42 17.84 1.00
C GLY A 144 -1.29 17.11 -0.02
N ILE A 145 -1.95 16.05 0.42
CA ILE A 145 -2.91 15.28 -0.38
C ILE A 145 -4.31 15.51 0.19
N ASN A 146 -5.25 15.87 -0.68
CA ASN A 146 -6.65 15.96 -0.33
C ASN A 146 -7.44 14.93 -1.13
N TYR A 147 -8.22 14.11 -0.45
CA TYR A 147 -9.14 13.17 -1.07
C TYR A 147 -10.55 13.74 -1.06
N TYR A 148 -11.19 13.73 -2.22
CA TYR A 148 -12.57 14.16 -2.39
C TYR A 148 -13.45 12.98 -2.78
N PHE A 149 -14.45 12.71 -1.98
CA PHE A 149 -15.45 11.68 -2.26
C PHE A 149 -16.71 12.37 -2.77
N MET A 150 -17.06 12.11 -4.02
CA MET A 150 -18.29 12.62 -4.62
C MET A 150 -19.24 11.46 -4.84
N SER A 151 -20.48 11.60 -4.38
CA SER A 151 -21.54 10.63 -4.58
C SER A 151 -22.75 11.33 -5.22
N TYR A 152 -23.24 10.76 -6.31
CA TYR A 152 -24.45 11.24 -6.97
C TYR A 152 -25.44 10.08 -7.11
N PRO A 153 -26.52 10.06 -6.31
CA PRO A 153 -27.53 9.01 -6.41
C PRO A 153 -28.39 9.21 -7.68
N PHE A 154 -28.51 8.18 -8.47
CA PHE A 154 -29.50 8.16 -9.58
C PHE A 154 -30.88 7.90 -9.02
N THR A 155 -31.71 8.94 -8.96
CA THR A 155 -33.07 8.88 -8.38
C THR A 155 -34.13 8.53 -9.39
N GLN A 156 -33.83 8.58 -10.69
CA GLN A 156 -34.75 8.29 -11.76
C GLN A 156 -34.27 7.15 -12.66
N PRO A 157 -35.12 6.22 -13.07
CA PRO A 157 -34.76 5.22 -14.07
C PRO A 157 -34.30 5.87 -15.38
N SER A 158 -33.24 5.33 -15.98
CA SER A 158 -32.80 5.80 -17.29
C SER A 158 -33.87 5.47 -18.36
N THR A 159 -34.21 6.45 -19.16
CA THR A 159 -35.08 6.28 -20.37
C THR A 159 -34.26 6.06 -21.64
N LYS A 160 -32.95 6.01 -21.55
CA LYS A 160 -32.05 5.82 -22.69
C LYS A 160 -32.05 4.36 -23.15
N ALA A 161 -31.80 4.17 -24.45
CA ALA A 161 -31.69 2.84 -25.07
C ALA A 161 -30.55 1.99 -24.50
N VAL A 162 -29.52 2.64 -23.98
CA VAL A 162 -28.38 1.99 -23.29
C VAL A 162 -28.27 2.55 -21.88
N LYS A 163 -28.20 1.67 -20.91
CA LYS A 163 -28.07 2.00 -19.48
C LYS A 163 -26.72 1.58 -18.97
N VAL A 164 -26.09 2.39 -18.13
CA VAL A 164 -24.93 2.00 -17.36
C VAL A 164 -25.40 1.26 -16.11
N ILE A 165 -24.99 0.01 -15.98
CA ILE A 165 -25.30 -0.84 -14.82
C ILE A 165 -24.23 -0.70 -13.75
N SER A 166 -22.95 -0.70 -14.18
CA SER A 166 -21.83 -0.45 -13.28
C SER A 166 -20.65 0.14 -14.03
N LEU A 167 -19.82 0.90 -13.30
CA LEU A 167 -18.53 1.38 -13.76
C LEU A 167 -17.56 1.24 -12.60
N LYS A 168 -16.45 0.54 -12.82
CA LYS A 168 -15.41 0.33 -11.83
C LYS A 168 -14.04 0.55 -12.46
N GLY A 169 -13.18 1.30 -11.79
CA GLY A 169 -11.79 1.48 -12.16
C GLY A 169 -10.97 1.90 -10.95
N GLY A 170 -9.77 1.35 -10.84
CA GLY A 170 -8.91 1.54 -9.68
C GLY A 170 -9.33 0.78 -8.43
N GLU A 171 -8.38 0.51 -7.57
CA GLU A 171 -8.58 -0.21 -6.30
C GLU A 171 -8.24 0.67 -5.09
N ILE A 172 -7.21 1.51 -5.20
CA ILE A 172 -6.70 2.37 -4.14
C ILE A 172 -6.47 3.78 -4.68
N LEU A 173 -6.69 4.78 -3.83
CA LEU A 173 -6.68 6.20 -4.21
C LEU A 173 -5.32 6.72 -4.67
N ASN A 174 -4.24 6.15 -4.18
CA ASN A 174 -2.86 6.52 -4.51
C ASN A 174 -2.22 5.69 -5.64
N MET A 175 -2.97 4.76 -6.25
CA MET A 175 -2.54 4.02 -7.43
C MET A 175 -3.24 4.51 -8.69
N VAL A 176 -2.49 4.66 -9.78
CA VAL A 176 -3.08 4.89 -11.11
C VAL A 176 -3.82 3.62 -11.52
N PRO A 177 -5.11 3.69 -11.89
CA PRO A 177 -5.85 2.54 -12.37
C PRO A 177 -5.19 1.94 -13.61
N ASP A 178 -4.87 0.67 -13.56
CA ASP A 178 -4.35 -0.11 -14.69
C ASP A 178 -5.48 -0.77 -15.50
N ARG A 179 -6.68 -0.85 -14.90
CA ARG A 179 -7.88 -1.45 -15.51
C ARG A 179 -9.14 -0.68 -15.16
N ALA A 180 -10.09 -0.69 -16.07
CA ALA A 180 -11.46 -0.28 -15.81
C ALA A 180 -12.44 -1.23 -16.47
N THR A 181 -13.62 -1.39 -15.85
CA THR A 181 -14.70 -2.22 -16.38
C THR A 181 -16.01 -1.45 -16.32
N ALA A 182 -16.74 -1.41 -17.42
CA ALA A 182 -18.10 -0.91 -17.48
C ALA A 182 -19.05 -2.04 -17.89
N VAL A 183 -20.19 -2.13 -17.20
CA VAL A 183 -21.29 -3.02 -17.59
C VAL A 183 -22.44 -2.15 -18.06
N LEU A 184 -22.86 -2.39 -19.29
CA LEU A 184 -23.96 -1.69 -19.94
C LEU A 184 -25.10 -2.67 -20.23
N GLU A 185 -26.32 -2.17 -20.33
CA GLU A 185 -27.47 -2.93 -20.78
C GLU A 185 -28.19 -2.16 -21.90
N ALA A 186 -28.33 -2.81 -23.05
CA ALA A 186 -29.08 -2.29 -24.20
C ALA A 186 -30.57 -2.71 -24.13
N ALA A 187 -31.39 -2.09 -24.95
CA ALA A 187 -32.83 -2.43 -25.04
C ALA A 187 -33.04 -3.86 -25.58
N ASP A 188 -32.20 -4.28 -26.50
CA ASP A 188 -32.22 -5.60 -27.15
C ASP A 188 -30.79 -6.05 -27.54
N GLU A 189 -30.64 -7.25 -28.06
CA GLU A 189 -29.39 -7.82 -28.47
C GLU A 189 -28.77 -7.09 -29.66
N ALA A 190 -29.58 -6.61 -30.60
CA ALA A 190 -29.10 -5.85 -31.75
C ALA A 190 -28.45 -4.51 -31.28
N GLY A 191 -29.09 -3.84 -30.30
CA GLY A 191 -28.52 -2.67 -29.64
C GLY A 191 -27.20 -2.95 -28.92
N ALA A 192 -27.10 -4.11 -28.29
CA ALA A 192 -25.84 -4.52 -27.62
C ALA A 192 -24.70 -4.73 -28.64
N GLN A 193 -24.98 -5.37 -29.75
CA GLN A 193 -24.01 -5.54 -30.83
C GLN A 193 -23.59 -4.20 -31.46
N ALA A 194 -24.57 -3.27 -31.65
CA ALA A 194 -24.26 -1.94 -32.14
C ALA A 194 -23.33 -1.14 -31.21
N VAL A 195 -23.52 -1.26 -29.89
CA VAL A 195 -22.64 -0.65 -28.91
C VAL A 195 -21.23 -1.26 -28.99
N ALA A 196 -21.13 -2.59 -29.05
CA ALA A 196 -19.84 -3.27 -29.17
C ALA A 196 -19.07 -2.84 -30.44
N GLN A 197 -19.78 -2.73 -31.57
CA GLN A 197 -19.18 -2.25 -32.82
C GLN A 197 -18.72 -0.79 -32.70
N ALA A 198 -19.54 0.08 -32.11
CA ALA A 198 -19.18 1.49 -31.92
C ALA A 198 -17.92 1.64 -31.03
N VAL A 199 -17.77 0.80 -30.01
CA VAL A 199 -16.56 0.76 -29.18
C VAL A 199 -15.35 0.30 -29.99
N ALA A 200 -15.49 -0.75 -30.82
CA ALA A 200 -14.41 -1.24 -31.67
C ALA A 200 -13.96 -0.16 -32.69
N ASP A 201 -14.92 0.55 -33.31
CA ASP A 201 -14.64 1.64 -34.23
C ASP A 201 -13.96 2.83 -33.52
N TYR A 202 -14.36 3.12 -32.28
CA TYR A 202 -13.71 4.14 -31.47
C TYR A 202 -12.25 3.76 -31.15
N CYS A 203 -12.01 2.53 -30.72
CA CYS A 203 -10.67 2.01 -30.42
C CYS A 203 -9.76 2.06 -31.66
N ALA A 204 -10.27 1.64 -32.82
CA ALA A 204 -9.53 1.69 -34.07
C ALA A 204 -9.10 3.11 -34.46
N ARG A 205 -9.93 4.12 -34.16
CA ARG A 205 -9.64 5.51 -34.46
C ARG A 205 -8.71 6.19 -33.45
N THR A 206 -8.79 5.81 -32.18
CA THR A 206 -8.09 6.51 -31.08
C THR A 206 -6.87 5.79 -30.56
N GLY A 207 -6.71 4.51 -30.89
CA GLY A 207 -5.65 3.66 -30.34
C GLY A 207 -5.89 3.21 -28.90
N TRP A 208 -7.10 3.42 -28.36
CA TRP A 208 -7.43 2.92 -27.02
C TRP A 208 -7.70 1.42 -27.06
N GLU A 209 -7.34 0.73 -25.98
CA GLU A 209 -7.52 -0.71 -25.85
C GLU A 209 -8.71 -1.01 -24.92
N ILE A 210 -9.92 -1.08 -25.52
CA ILE A 210 -11.14 -1.46 -24.81
C ILE A 210 -11.72 -2.69 -25.52
N THR A 211 -11.94 -3.77 -24.75
CA THR A 211 -12.50 -5.02 -25.27
C THR A 211 -13.97 -5.12 -24.90
N PRO A 212 -14.91 -5.09 -25.87
CA PRO A 212 -16.31 -5.37 -25.63
C PRO A 212 -16.59 -6.88 -25.62
N THR A 213 -17.40 -7.33 -24.65
CA THR A 213 -17.99 -8.69 -24.62
C THR A 213 -19.50 -8.55 -24.53
N VAL A 214 -20.25 -9.26 -25.38
CA VAL A 214 -21.73 -9.18 -25.45
C VAL A 214 -22.34 -10.50 -25.03
N GLU A 215 -23.28 -10.43 -24.09
CA GLU A 215 -24.08 -11.55 -23.60
C GLU A 215 -25.58 -11.14 -23.61
N GLY A 216 -26.30 -11.52 -24.66
CA GLY A 216 -27.67 -11.06 -24.87
C GLY A 216 -27.74 -9.52 -24.95
N LYS A 217 -28.45 -8.89 -24.01
CA LYS A 217 -28.56 -7.43 -23.91
C LYS A 217 -27.43 -6.75 -23.15
N ARG A 218 -26.57 -7.52 -22.50
CA ARG A 218 -25.50 -7.01 -21.63
C ARG A 218 -24.20 -6.86 -22.41
N ILE A 219 -23.53 -5.74 -22.20
CA ILE A 219 -22.23 -5.45 -22.78
C ILE A 219 -21.27 -5.20 -21.62
N THR A 220 -20.18 -5.94 -21.57
CA THR A 220 -19.07 -5.67 -20.66
C THR A 220 -17.94 -5.06 -21.46
N LEU A 221 -17.48 -3.89 -21.05
CA LEU A 221 -16.33 -3.20 -21.61
C LEU A 221 -15.19 -3.31 -20.61
N ALA A 222 -14.06 -3.79 -21.04
CA ALA A 222 -12.85 -3.87 -20.20
C ALA A 222 -11.72 -3.13 -20.89
N SER A 223 -11.04 -2.24 -20.15
CA SER A 223 -9.80 -1.59 -20.58
C SER A 223 -8.59 -2.22 -19.88
N LYS A 224 -7.47 -2.20 -20.56
CA LYS A 224 -6.16 -2.46 -20.00
C LYS A 224 -5.37 -1.16 -19.92
#